data_c6d9c07deb91f5a3d09b36af3bea5737
#
_entry.id   c6d9c07deb91f5a3d09b36af3bea5737
#
_cell.length_a   1.000
_cell.length_b   1.000
_cell.length_c   1.000
_cell.angle_alpha   90.00
_cell.angle_beta   90.00
_cell.angle_gamma   90.00
#
_symmetry.space_group_name_H-M   'P 1'
#
loop_
_entity.id
_entity.type
_entity.pdbx_description
1 polymer ?
#
loop_
_entity_poly.entity_id
_entity_poly.type
_entity_poly.pdbx_seq_one_letter_code
_entity_poly.pdbx_strand_id
1 'polypeptide(L)'
;MANKLKAGIIGCGGIANGKHMPSIKTLGETELVAFCDLIIERAEKAKAQYGTEDAQVFTDYKELLKLDLDCVYVCTPNRSHSYITVDALHAGKNVMCEKPMAINPAEAQKMLDAAKETGKILTIGYQGRYRPDSQYLKKECEAGELGDTYYARANAIRR
;
A
#
# COMPACT_ATOMS: atom_id res chain seq x y z
N MET A 1 -20.88 11.50 -12.59
CA MET A 1 -20.24 10.49 -11.73
C MET A 1 -18.80 10.93 -11.59
N ALA A 2 -18.23 10.95 -10.38
CA ALA A 2 -16.80 11.25 -10.20
C ALA A 2 -15.99 10.16 -10.91
N ASN A 3 -14.91 10.56 -11.60
CA ASN A 3 -13.98 9.59 -12.17
C ASN A 3 -13.35 8.77 -11.05
N LYS A 4 -13.38 7.45 -11.19
CA LYS A 4 -12.69 6.58 -10.26
C LYS A 4 -11.18 6.70 -10.42
N LEU A 5 -10.45 6.52 -9.33
CA LEU A 5 -8.99 6.47 -9.35
C LEU A 5 -8.51 5.18 -10.05
N LYS A 6 -7.49 5.30 -10.88
CA LYS A 6 -6.83 4.17 -11.52
C LYS A 6 -5.66 3.69 -10.66
N ALA A 7 -5.68 2.43 -10.26
CA ALA A 7 -4.64 1.86 -9.43
C ALA A 7 -3.96 0.64 -10.06
N GLY A 8 -2.66 0.50 -9.75
CA GLY A 8 -1.87 -0.68 -10.07
C GLY A 8 -1.49 -1.46 -8.81
N ILE A 9 -1.41 -2.79 -8.93
CA ILE A 9 -0.92 -3.68 -7.88
C ILE A 9 0.46 -4.22 -8.26
N ILE A 10 1.44 -4.00 -7.41
CA ILE A 10 2.79 -4.56 -7.55
C ILE A 10 2.99 -5.59 -6.43
N GLY A 11 3.01 -6.86 -6.80
CA GLY A 11 2.98 -8.00 -5.90
C GLY A 11 1.57 -8.53 -5.65
N CYS A 12 1.16 -9.54 -6.42
CA CYS A 12 -0.16 -10.17 -6.35
C CYS A 12 -0.17 -11.39 -5.40
N GLY A 13 0.56 -11.28 -4.28
CA GLY A 13 0.66 -12.30 -3.25
C GLY A 13 -0.50 -12.33 -2.25
N GLY A 14 -0.29 -13.03 -1.12
CA GLY A 14 -1.34 -13.28 -0.11
C GLY A 14 -1.95 -12.00 0.47
N ILE A 15 -1.14 -10.96 0.77
CA ILE A 15 -1.67 -9.73 1.36
C ILE A 15 -2.52 -8.93 0.35
N ALA A 16 -2.08 -8.86 -0.90
CA ALA A 16 -2.83 -8.20 -1.95
C ALA A 16 -4.18 -8.89 -2.19
N ASN A 17 -4.17 -10.23 -2.36
CA ASN A 17 -5.38 -11.02 -2.60
C ASN A 17 -6.30 -11.11 -1.37
N GLY A 18 -5.74 -11.20 -0.18
CA GLY A 18 -6.53 -11.41 1.05
C GLY A 18 -7.06 -10.13 1.69
N LYS A 19 -6.53 -8.96 1.33
CA LYS A 19 -6.88 -7.69 1.97
C LYS A 19 -7.08 -6.55 0.97
N HIS A 20 -6.03 -6.13 0.24
CA HIS A 20 -6.09 -4.89 -0.55
C HIS A 20 -7.10 -4.96 -1.69
N MET A 21 -6.98 -5.91 -2.59
CA MET A 21 -7.86 -6.00 -3.76
C MET A 21 -9.33 -6.21 -3.39
N PRO A 22 -9.70 -7.10 -2.43
CA PRO A 22 -11.08 -7.19 -1.96
C PRO A 22 -11.61 -5.88 -1.37
N SER A 23 -10.80 -5.17 -0.57
CA SER A 23 -11.21 -3.91 0.06
C SER A 23 -11.41 -2.81 -0.99
N ILE A 24 -10.51 -2.68 -1.96
CA ILE A 24 -10.62 -1.71 -3.06
C ILE A 24 -11.91 -1.97 -3.85
N LYS A 25 -12.18 -3.23 -4.18
CA LYS A 25 -13.40 -3.61 -4.91
C LYS A 25 -14.68 -3.28 -4.13
N THR A 26 -14.66 -3.46 -2.81
CA THR A 26 -15.81 -3.16 -1.93
C THR A 26 -16.07 -1.66 -1.82
N LEU A 27 -15.02 -0.84 -1.72
CA LEU A 27 -15.15 0.62 -1.64
C LEU A 27 -15.66 1.24 -2.94
N GLY A 28 -15.29 0.67 -4.09
CA GLY A 28 -15.81 1.07 -5.40
C GLY A 28 -15.32 2.42 -5.96
N GLU A 29 -14.44 3.11 -5.23
CA GLU A 29 -13.90 4.43 -5.61
C GLU A 29 -12.66 4.33 -6.52
N THR A 30 -12.09 3.13 -6.63
CA THR A 30 -10.85 2.86 -7.36
C THR A 30 -11.03 1.68 -8.30
N GLU A 31 -10.47 1.77 -9.50
CA GLU A 31 -10.40 0.69 -10.48
C GLU A 31 -8.99 0.12 -10.53
N LEU A 32 -8.90 -1.21 -10.50
CA LEU A 32 -7.64 -1.93 -10.65
C LEU A 32 -7.40 -2.19 -12.14
N VAL A 33 -6.50 -1.41 -12.73
CA VAL A 33 -6.23 -1.41 -14.18
C VAL A 33 -4.89 -2.02 -14.55
N ALA A 34 -4.04 -2.36 -13.57
CA ALA A 34 -2.73 -2.96 -13.80
C ALA A 34 -2.30 -3.88 -12.66
N PHE A 35 -1.68 -5.00 -13.01
CA PHE A 35 -1.21 -6.01 -12.06
C PHE A 35 0.21 -6.44 -12.42
N CYS A 36 1.11 -6.51 -11.45
CA CYS A 36 2.48 -6.97 -11.64
C CYS A 36 2.85 -8.00 -10.58
N ASP A 37 3.41 -9.11 -11.01
CA ASP A 37 4.07 -10.11 -10.13
C ASP A 37 5.18 -10.80 -10.94
N LEU A 38 6.27 -11.19 -10.28
CA LEU A 38 7.33 -11.97 -10.93
C LEU A 38 6.83 -13.33 -11.47
N ILE A 39 5.74 -13.83 -10.88
CA ILE A 39 5.02 -15.03 -11.31
C ILE A 39 3.77 -14.55 -12.05
N ILE A 40 3.82 -14.57 -13.39
CA ILE A 40 2.78 -13.97 -14.25
C ILE A 40 1.38 -14.52 -13.95
N GLU A 41 1.26 -15.79 -13.63
CA GLU A 41 -0.01 -16.46 -13.33
C GLU A 41 -0.71 -15.85 -12.10
N ARG A 42 0.05 -15.27 -11.15
CA ARG A 42 -0.52 -14.54 -10.01
C ARG A 42 -1.14 -13.23 -10.45
N ALA A 43 -0.50 -12.50 -11.35
CA ALA A 43 -1.01 -11.25 -11.89
C ALA A 43 -2.25 -11.49 -12.77
N GLU A 44 -2.23 -12.52 -13.61
CA GLU A 44 -3.37 -12.93 -14.44
C GLU A 44 -4.58 -13.33 -13.59
N LYS A 45 -4.37 -14.14 -12.56
CA LYS A 45 -5.43 -14.52 -11.60
C LYS A 45 -6.01 -13.31 -10.89
N ALA A 46 -5.16 -12.39 -10.45
CA ALA A 46 -5.59 -11.15 -9.79
C ALA A 46 -6.40 -10.26 -10.74
N LYS A 47 -5.95 -10.08 -11.99
CA LYS A 47 -6.69 -9.40 -13.05
C LYS A 47 -8.07 -10.03 -13.25
N ALA A 48 -8.15 -11.35 -13.45
CA ALA A 48 -9.41 -12.04 -13.70
C ALA A 48 -10.44 -11.88 -12.58
N GLN A 49 -9.98 -11.74 -11.32
CA GLN A 49 -10.85 -11.62 -10.15
C GLN A 49 -11.22 -10.18 -9.79
N TYR A 50 -10.32 -9.23 -9.98
CA TYR A 50 -10.43 -7.87 -9.43
C TYR A 50 -10.27 -6.76 -10.47
N GLY A 51 -9.67 -7.05 -11.63
CA GLY A 51 -9.36 -6.06 -12.65
C GLY A 51 -10.55 -5.60 -13.45
N THR A 52 -10.37 -4.48 -14.15
CA THR A 52 -11.23 -4.09 -15.27
C THR A 52 -10.99 -5.03 -16.47
N GLU A 53 -11.87 -5.02 -17.44
CA GLU A 53 -11.76 -5.88 -18.63
C GLU A 53 -10.47 -5.61 -19.42
N ASP A 54 -10.10 -4.35 -19.54
CA ASP A 54 -8.91 -3.83 -20.23
C ASP A 54 -7.65 -3.77 -19.34
N ALA A 55 -7.72 -4.24 -18.09
CA ALA A 55 -6.57 -4.26 -17.19
C ALA A 55 -5.38 -5.02 -17.80
N GLN A 56 -4.17 -4.53 -17.51
CA GLN A 56 -2.93 -5.09 -18.03
C GLN A 56 -2.16 -5.87 -16.98
N VAL A 57 -1.36 -6.84 -17.42
CA VAL A 57 -0.50 -7.66 -16.55
C VAL A 57 0.96 -7.54 -16.95
N PHE A 58 1.86 -7.55 -15.97
CA PHE A 58 3.29 -7.35 -16.15
C PHE A 58 4.09 -8.26 -15.24
N THR A 59 5.32 -8.59 -15.65
CA THR A 59 6.32 -9.22 -14.78
C THR A 59 7.36 -8.20 -14.29
N ASP A 60 7.49 -7.06 -14.97
CA ASP A 60 8.34 -5.94 -14.57
C ASP A 60 7.47 -4.76 -14.11
N TYR A 61 7.61 -4.35 -12.85
CA TYR A 61 6.87 -3.21 -12.31
C TYR A 61 7.21 -1.88 -13.01
N LYS A 62 8.39 -1.76 -13.62
CA LYS A 62 8.77 -0.55 -14.36
C LYS A 62 7.89 -0.34 -15.59
N GLU A 63 7.47 -1.41 -16.24
CA GLU A 63 6.52 -1.33 -17.34
C GLU A 63 5.13 -0.89 -16.84
N LEU A 64 4.68 -1.42 -15.69
CA LEU A 64 3.44 -0.98 -15.04
C LEU A 64 3.49 0.52 -14.72
N LEU A 65 4.61 1.05 -14.23
CA LEU A 65 4.75 2.46 -13.87
C LEU A 65 4.66 3.43 -15.05
N LYS A 66 4.82 2.97 -16.30
CA LYS A 66 4.64 3.79 -17.51
C LYS A 66 3.17 4.11 -17.81
N LEU A 67 2.24 3.36 -17.22
CA LEU A 67 0.81 3.58 -17.42
C LEU A 67 0.32 4.86 -16.72
N ASP A 68 -0.79 5.40 -17.22
CA ASP A 68 -1.53 6.49 -16.59
C ASP A 68 -2.29 5.97 -15.35
N LEU A 69 -1.63 6.01 -14.19
CA LEU A 69 -2.15 5.56 -12.90
C LEU A 69 -2.13 6.71 -11.89
N ASP A 70 -3.16 6.80 -11.06
CA ASP A 70 -3.23 7.73 -9.93
C ASP A 70 -2.40 7.23 -8.74
N CYS A 71 -2.41 5.91 -8.53
CA CYS A 71 -1.69 5.29 -7.42
C CYS A 71 -1.26 3.85 -7.69
N VAL A 72 -0.31 3.38 -6.90
CA VAL A 72 0.12 1.99 -6.88
C VAL A 72 0.17 1.43 -5.46
N TYR A 73 -0.14 0.14 -5.35
CA TYR A 73 -0.01 -0.62 -4.11
C TYR A 73 1.23 -1.52 -4.20
N VAL A 74 2.20 -1.29 -3.33
CA VAL A 74 3.43 -2.10 -3.24
C VAL A 74 3.22 -3.18 -2.18
N CYS A 75 2.96 -4.40 -2.63
CA CYS A 75 2.62 -5.57 -1.80
C CYS A 75 3.66 -6.69 -1.95
N THR A 76 4.86 -6.34 -2.29
CA THR A 76 6.00 -7.23 -2.54
C THR A 76 6.69 -7.66 -1.23
N PRO A 77 7.70 -8.54 -1.25
CA PRO A 77 8.51 -8.83 -0.08
C PRO A 77 9.25 -7.58 0.44
N ASN A 78 9.46 -7.50 1.77
CA ASN A 78 9.97 -6.34 2.49
C ASN A 78 11.21 -5.68 1.87
N ARG A 79 12.15 -6.51 1.34
CA ARG A 79 13.41 -6.04 0.74
C ARG A 79 13.22 -5.17 -0.50
N SER A 80 12.08 -5.27 -1.14
CA SER A 80 11.80 -4.53 -2.38
C SER A 80 10.89 -3.30 -2.17
N HIS A 81 10.37 -3.08 -0.97
CA HIS A 81 9.49 -1.96 -0.67
C HIS A 81 10.14 -0.62 -1.02
N SER A 82 11.39 -0.39 -0.57
CA SER A 82 12.06 0.89 -0.73
C SER A 82 12.26 1.28 -2.19
N TYR A 83 12.97 0.47 -2.96
CA TYR A 83 13.32 0.86 -4.33
C TYR A 83 12.10 0.91 -5.26
N ILE A 84 11.11 0.01 -5.10
CA ILE A 84 9.88 0.06 -5.89
C ILE A 84 9.07 1.32 -5.55
N THR A 85 8.97 1.66 -4.26
CA THR A 85 8.26 2.87 -3.82
C THR A 85 8.93 4.13 -4.34
N VAL A 86 10.27 4.23 -4.25
CA VAL A 86 11.03 5.37 -4.77
C VAL A 86 10.81 5.53 -6.27
N ASP A 87 10.94 4.45 -7.05
CA ASP A 87 10.71 4.46 -8.49
C ASP A 87 9.26 4.89 -8.82
N ALA A 88 8.28 4.41 -8.07
CA ALA A 88 6.87 4.75 -8.28
C ALA A 88 6.57 6.22 -7.99
N LEU A 89 7.14 6.78 -6.91
CA LEU A 89 7.01 8.21 -6.57
C LEU A 89 7.62 9.08 -7.66
N HIS A 90 8.83 8.76 -8.13
CA HIS A 90 9.49 9.47 -9.23
C HIS A 90 8.76 9.32 -10.58
N ALA A 91 8.05 8.20 -10.78
CA ALA A 91 7.13 8.04 -11.92
C ALA A 91 5.82 8.83 -11.76
N GLY A 92 5.70 9.67 -10.72
CA GLY A 92 4.56 10.55 -10.49
C GLY A 92 3.33 9.86 -9.87
N LYS A 93 3.48 8.67 -9.31
CA LYS A 93 2.37 7.92 -8.71
C LYS A 93 2.29 8.15 -7.21
N ASN A 94 1.09 8.22 -6.65
CA ASN A 94 0.89 8.07 -5.21
C ASN A 94 1.12 6.61 -4.81
N VAL A 95 1.64 6.35 -3.62
CA VAL A 95 2.03 5.01 -3.22
C VAL A 95 1.43 4.61 -1.88
N MET A 96 0.79 3.46 -1.85
CA MET A 96 0.53 2.71 -0.64
C MET A 96 1.51 1.53 -0.59
N CYS A 97 2.41 1.53 0.39
CA CYS A 97 3.38 0.46 0.58
C CYS A 97 3.02 -0.37 1.81
N GLU A 98 3.11 -1.70 1.69
CA GLU A 98 2.91 -2.60 2.83
C GLU A 98 3.98 -2.42 3.90
N LYS A 99 3.60 -2.81 5.11
CA LYS A 99 4.53 -2.81 6.27
C LYS A 99 5.49 -4.03 6.20
N PRO A 100 6.70 -3.92 6.74
CA PRO A 100 7.34 -2.70 7.23
C PRO A 100 7.70 -1.75 6.08
N MET A 101 7.82 -0.46 6.36
CA MET A 101 8.16 0.57 5.36
C MET A 101 9.41 0.17 4.55
N ALA A 102 10.48 -0.21 5.24
CA ALA A 102 11.74 -0.67 4.65
C ALA A 102 12.45 -1.66 5.57
N ILE A 103 13.56 -2.22 5.12
CA ILE A 103 14.39 -3.18 5.87
C ILE A 103 15.32 -2.51 6.88
N ASN A 104 15.58 -1.21 6.73
CA ASN A 104 16.40 -0.41 7.63
C ASN A 104 16.05 1.09 7.51
N PRO A 105 16.51 1.94 8.47
CA PRO A 105 16.19 3.37 8.47
C PRO A 105 16.70 4.13 7.24
N ALA A 106 17.86 3.78 6.69
CA ALA A 106 18.42 4.48 5.53
C ALA A 106 17.53 4.27 4.29
N GLU A 107 17.01 3.07 4.08
CA GLU A 107 16.07 2.78 3.00
C GLU A 107 14.71 3.49 3.22
N ALA A 108 14.24 3.57 4.47
CA ALA A 108 13.04 4.31 4.80
C ALA A 108 13.21 5.82 4.52
N GLN A 109 14.39 6.37 4.81
CA GLN A 109 14.70 7.78 4.54
C GLN A 109 14.63 8.10 3.05
N LYS A 110 15.16 7.23 2.17
CA LYS A 110 15.04 7.40 0.71
C LYS A 110 13.58 7.51 0.25
N MET A 111 12.69 6.70 0.82
CA MET A 111 11.26 6.76 0.49
C MET A 111 10.63 8.09 0.93
N LEU A 112 10.99 8.59 2.12
CA LEU A 112 10.52 9.89 2.63
C LEU A 112 11.04 11.05 1.78
N ASP A 113 12.30 11.00 1.39
CA ASP A 113 12.93 12.04 0.57
C ASP A 113 12.29 12.08 -0.82
N ALA A 114 12.08 10.92 -1.47
CA ALA A 114 11.38 10.82 -2.74
C ALA A 114 9.93 11.35 -2.65
N ALA A 115 9.21 11.06 -1.56
CA ALA A 115 7.86 11.59 -1.36
C ALA A 115 7.86 13.13 -1.23
N LYS A 116 8.83 13.70 -0.51
CA LYS A 116 8.98 15.16 -0.38
C LYS A 116 9.37 15.81 -1.71
N GLU A 117 10.32 15.22 -2.42
CA GLU A 117 10.84 15.71 -3.71
C GLU A 117 9.74 15.75 -4.78
N THR A 118 8.96 14.68 -4.87
CA THR A 118 7.91 14.54 -5.89
C THR A 118 6.59 15.19 -5.51
N GLY A 119 6.38 15.53 -4.24
CA GLY A 119 5.11 16.01 -3.71
C GLY A 119 3.99 14.94 -3.74
N LYS A 120 4.33 13.67 -3.97
CA LYS A 120 3.36 12.58 -4.03
C LYS A 120 3.08 12.00 -2.65
N ILE A 121 1.89 11.44 -2.50
CA ILE A 121 1.47 10.82 -1.24
C ILE A 121 2.13 9.45 -1.09
N LEU A 122 2.81 9.27 0.04
CA LEU A 122 3.29 7.96 0.50
C LEU A 122 2.55 7.59 1.77
N THR A 123 1.89 6.43 1.77
CA THR A 123 1.30 5.85 2.97
C THR A 123 1.82 4.43 3.19
N ILE A 124 1.93 4.03 4.47
CA ILE A 124 2.40 2.70 4.86
C ILE A 124 1.25 1.92 5.49
N GLY A 125 1.11 0.65 5.12
CA GLY A 125 0.03 -0.26 5.50
C GLY A 125 -0.03 -0.63 6.99
N TYR A 126 0.07 0.34 7.89
CA TYR A 126 -0.12 0.14 9.34
C TYR A 126 -1.60 0.17 9.70
N GLN A 127 -2.36 -0.79 9.19
CA GLN A 127 -3.82 -0.86 9.33
C GLN A 127 -4.30 -0.85 10.81
N GLY A 128 -3.46 -1.27 11.74
CA GLY A 128 -3.77 -1.21 13.18
C GLY A 128 -4.11 0.19 13.68
N ARG A 129 -3.56 1.25 13.03
CA ARG A 129 -3.86 2.65 13.38
C ARG A 129 -5.31 3.05 13.09
N TYR A 130 -5.97 2.36 12.18
CA TYR A 130 -7.33 2.68 11.72
C TYR A 130 -8.41 1.80 12.38
N ARG A 131 -8.02 0.92 13.30
CA ARG A 131 -8.96 0.10 14.05
C ARG A 131 -9.74 0.96 15.06
N PRO A 132 -11.04 0.70 15.26
CA PRO A 132 -11.86 1.47 16.20
C PRO A 132 -11.29 1.51 17.62
N ASP A 133 -10.77 0.37 18.13
CA ASP A 133 -10.11 0.27 19.44
C ASP A 133 -8.85 1.14 19.55
N SER A 134 -8.03 1.16 18.50
CA SER A 134 -6.80 1.98 18.45
C SER A 134 -7.14 3.47 18.36
N GLN A 135 -8.16 3.83 17.59
CA GLN A 135 -8.64 5.21 17.47
C GLN A 135 -9.26 5.71 18.77
N TYR A 136 -10.03 4.86 19.46
CA TYR A 136 -10.59 5.17 20.77
C TYR A 136 -9.49 5.43 21.79
N LEU A 137 -8.53 4.48 21.92
CA LEU A 137 -7.40 4.63 22.85
C LEU A 137 -6.60 5.91 22.60
N LYS A 138 -6.33 6.20 21.30
CA LYS A 138 -5.64 7.44 20.92
C LYS A 138 -6.41 8.66 21.41
N LYS A 139 -7.72 8.72 21.20
CA LYS A 139 -8.58 9.82 21.62
C LYS A 139 -8.54 10.02 23.14
N GLU A 140 -8.62 8.94 23.94
CA GLU A 140 -8.56 9.01 25.38
C GLU A 140 -7.19 9.52 25.87
N CYS A 141 -6.10 9.08 25.23
CA CYS A 141 -4.77 9.59 25.52
C CYS A 141 -4.64 11.10 25.21
N GLU A 142 -5.13 11.55 24.06
CA GLU A 142 -5.07 12.95 23.63
C GLU A 142 -5.97 13.86 24.47
N ALA A 143 -7.07 13.33 25.01
CA ALA A 143 -7.96 14.03 25.95
C ALA A 143 -7.40 14.14 27.37
N GLY A 144 -6.28 13.45 27.67
CA GLY A 144 -5.70 13.43 29.01
C GLY A 144 -6.40 12.52 30.01
N GLU A 145 -7.40 11.73 29.57
CA GLU A 145 -8.19 10.83 30.44
C GLU A 145 -7.32 9.75 31.12
N LEU A 146 -6.16 9.43 30.54
CA LEU A 146 -5.20 8.48 31.08
C LEU A 146 -4.07 9.15 31.90
N GLY A 147 -4.15 10.48 32.08
CA GLY A 147 -3.09 11.26 32.75
C GLY A 147 -1.76 11.19 32.02
N ASP A 148 -0.66 11.39 32.75
CA ASP A 148 0.69 11.29 32.20
C ASP A 148 1.08 9.83 31.97
N THR A 149 0.92 9.36 30.75
CA THR A 149 1.22 7.98 30.38
C THR A 149 2.73 7.76 30.29
N TYR A 150 3.32 7.13 31.28
CA TYR A 150 4.77 6.81 31.36
C TYR A 150 5.09 5.34 31.02
N TYR A 151 4.08 4.47 30.91
CA TYR A 151 4.28 3.06 30.57
C TYR A 151 3.12 2.51 29.76
N ALA A 152 3.42 1.76 28.71
CA ALA A 152 2.44 1.02 27.93
C ALA A 152 2.93 -0.41 27.64
N ARG A 153 2.03 -1.39 27.70
CA ARG A 153 2.32 -2.79 27.37
C ARG A 153 1.36 -3.27 26.28
N ALA A 154 1.92 -3.68 25.14
CA ALA A 154 1.17 -4.32 24.07
C ALA A 154 1.58 -5.79 23.92
N ASN A 155 0.63 -6.72 23.96
CA ASN A 155 0.87 -8.15 23.77
C ASN A 155 0.18 -8.60 22.48
N ALA A 156 0.92 -9.29 21.61
CA ALA A 156 0.37 -9.97 20.43
C ALA A 156 0.71 -11.46 20.53
N ILE A 157 -0.33 -12.29 20.77
CA ILE A 157 -0.18 -13.74 20.85
C ILE A 157 -0.75 -14.33 19.56
N ARG A 158 0.09 -15.07 18.83
CA ARG A 158 -0.33 -15.82 17.63
C ARG A 158 -0.15 -17.32 17.91
N ARG A 159 -1.11 -18.10 17.46
CA ARG A 159 -1.00 -19.56 17.38
C ARG A 159 -0.32 -19.99 16.11
#